data_17b2ce6e962bf55e9fa2c0ac8a137c06
#
_entry.id   17b2ce6e962bf55e9fa2c0ac8a137c06
#
_cell.length_a   1.000
_cell.length_b   1.000
_cell.length_c   1.000
_cell.angle_alpha   90.00
_cell.angle_beta   90.00
_cell.angle_gamma   90.00
#
_symmetry.space_group_name_H-M   'P 1'
#
loop_
_entity.id
_entity.type
_entity.pdbx_description
1 polymer ?
#
loop_
_entity_poly.entity_id
_entity_poly.type
_entity_poly.pdbx_seq_one_letter_code
_entity_poly.pdbx_strand_id
1 'polypeptide(L)'
;SAERDVSLRSGAAVAEALRGEGYDVSEIDAGRDLAERLHALKPEVCFNALHGQFGEDGCVQGLLELLAIPYTHSGVLSSSLAMHKERAKDVMKLAGVPVAEARLVTRAEALADHAMKPPYVVKPVAEGSSVGVVIVPPGADRPPNSISAGGPMDQIVMCERFVAGRELTCAVIGEVATDVIEIVPLRGLEFYDYEAKYAPGGSKHELPAQLLPDVYQTVRSLALKAHQALGCRGVSRADFRFDDTDGGTGELICLEVNTQPGMTGTSLVPELAGYAGWSFGALVRWMVEDASCNR
;
A
#
# COMPACT_ATOMS: atom_id res chain seq x y z
N SER A 1 -7.43 0.52 -14.93
CA SER A 1 -7.60 0.26 -13.50
C SER A 1 -8.30 1.45 -12.85
N ALA A 2 -8.94 1.23 -11.71
CA ALA A 2 -9.55 2.32 -10.92
C ALA A 2 -8.50 3.36 -10.45
N GLU A 3 -7.23 2.98 -10.46
CA GLU A 3 -6.09 3.79 -9.99
C GLU A 3 -5.29 4.44 -11.14
N ARG A 4 -5.83 4.41 -12.38
CA ARG A 4 -5.14 4.97 -13.54
C ARG A 4 -4.77 6.45 -13.37
N ASP A 5 -5.66 7.25 -12.80
CA ASP A 5 -5.41 8.69 -12.60
C ASP A 5 -4.30 8.93 -11.57
N VAL A 6 -4.19 8.08 -10.56
CA VAL A 6 -3.08 8.13 -9.59
C VAL A 6 -1.77 7.75 -10.28
N SER A 7 -1.78 6.70 -11.13
CA SER A 7 -0.62 6.28 -11.93
C SER A 7 -0.11 7.41 -12.83
N LEU A 8 -1.00 8.08 -13.55
CA LEU A 8 -0.63 9.19 -14.44
C LEU A 8 -0.05 10.38 -13.67
N ARG A 9 -0.64 10.74 -12.53
CA ARG A 9 -0.11 11.83 -11.68
C ARG A 9 1.24 11.47 -11.07
N SER A 10 1.40 10.24 -10.56
CA SER A 10 2.69 9.76 -10.05
C SER A 10 3.75 9.75 -11.16
N GLY A 11 3.41 9.23 -12.34
CA GLY A 11 4.32 9.20 -13.50
C GLY A 11 4.78 10.59 -13.91
N ALA A 12 3.86 11.55 -14.05
CA ALA A 12 4.19 12.93 -14.42
C ALA A 12 5.09 13.61 -13.38
N ALA A 13 4.79 13.47 -12.08
CA ALA A 13 5.60 14.06 -11.01
C ALA A 13 7.02 13.46 -10.97
N VAL A 14 7.15 12.15 -11.12
CA VAL A 14 8.44 11.46 -11.18
C VAL A 14 9.23 11.87 -12.43
N ALA A 15 8.57 11.94 -13.59
CA ALA A 15 9.22 12.34 -14.84
C ALA A 15 9.79 13.77 -14.76
N GLU A 16 9.03 14.71 -14.21
CA GLU A 16 9.49 16.08 -13.98
C GLU A 16 10.70 16.11 -13.04
N ALA A 17 10.64 15.39 -11.92
CA ALA A 17 11.71 15.33 -10.95
C ALA A 17 13.00 14.72 -11.53
N LEU A 18 12.90 13.61 -12.28
CA LEU A 18 14.05 12.95 -12.90
C LEU A 18 14.68 13.84 -14.00
N ARG A 19 13.88 14.57 -14.79
CA ARG A 19 14.42 15.56 -15.74
C ARG A 19 15.18 16.66 -15.00
N GLY A 20 14.68 17.11 -13.85
CA GLY A 20 15.39 18.06 -12.98
C GLY A 20 16.71 17.53 -12.44
N GLU A 21 16.85 16.23 -12.26
CA GLU A 21 18.09 15.54 -11.88
C GLU A 21 19.01 15.21 -13.08
N GLY A 22 18.61 15.58 -14.31
CA GLY A 22 19.43 15.44 -15.52
C GLY A 22 19.23 14.14 -16.30
N TYR A 23 18.20 13.37 -16.00
CA TYR A 23 17.86 12.16 -16.77
C TYR A 23 17.11 12.50 -18.06
N ASP A 24 17.34 11.71 -19.11
CA ASP A 24 16.50 11.68 -20.31
C ASP A 24 15.29 10.79 -20.05
N VAL A 25 14.09 11.37 -19.99
CA VAL A 25 12.88 10.68 -19.53
C VAL A 25 11.83 10.61 -20.62
N SER A 26 11.50 9.37 -21.02
CA SER A 26 10.36 9.04 -21.88
C SER A 26 9.19 8.53 -21.04
N GLU A 27 8.01 9.14 -21.15
CA GLU A 27 6.79 8.72 -20.47
C GLU A 27 6.00 7.73 -21.34
N ILE A 28 5.60 6.62 -20.75
CA ILE A 28 4.78 5.59 -21.40
C ILE A 28 3.49 5.39 -20.61
N ASP A 29 2.35 5.73 -21.21
CA ASP A 29 1.06 5.27 -20.71
C ASP A 29 0.91 3.78 -21.07
N ALA A 30 0.91 2.92 -20.04
CA ALA A 30 0.98 1.48 -20.19
C ALA A 30 -0.33 0.90 -20.73
N GLY A 31 -0.28 0.41 -21.96
CA GLY A 31 -1.34 -0.30 -22.65
C GLY A 31 -0.97 -1.77 -22.94
N ARG A 32 -1.78 -2.44 -23.74
CA ARG A 32 -1.50 -3.81 -24.18
C ARG A 32 -0.26 -3.91 -25.07
N ASP A 33 0.15 -2.79 -25.66
CA ASP A 33 1.32 -2.61 -26.52
C ASP A 33 2.61 -2.28 -25.72
N LEU A 34 2.57 -2.34 -24.38
CA LEU A 34 3.68 -1.95 -23.52
C LEU A 34 4.99 -2.69 -23.89
N ALA A 35 4.92 -3.99 -24.13
CA ALA A 35 6.09 -4.79 -24.50
C ALA A 35 6.77 -4.29 -25.80
N GLU A 36 5.98 -3.98 -26.83
CA GLU A 36 6.45 -3.47 -28.11
C GLU A 36 7.11 -2.09 -27.95
N ARG A 37 6.47 -1.21 -27.16
CA ARG A 37 6.99 0.14 -26.87
C ARG A 37 8.30 0.10 -26.12
N LEU A 38 8.41 -0.74 -25.08
CA LEU A 38 9.65 -0.93 -24.32
C LEU A 38 10.76 -1.52 -25.20
N HIS A 39 10.42 -2.49 -26.05
CA HIS A 39 11.38 -3.06 -27.00
C HIS A 39 11.90 -2.04 -28.03
N ALA A 40 11.04 -1.16 -28.52
CA ALA A 40 11.41 -0.09 -29.43
C ALA A 40 12.24 1.01 -28.76
N LEU A 41 11.87 1.42 -27.54
CA LEU A 41 12.54 2.47 -26.79
C LEU A 41 13.90 2.04 -26.24
N LYS A 42 14.03 0.77 -25.79
CA LYS A 42 15.23 0.22 -25.14
C LYS A 42 15.74 1.08 -23.98
N PRO A 43 14.91 1.34 -22.98
CA PRO A 43 15.32 2.17 -21.85
C PRO A 43 16.42 1.46 -21.04
N GLU A 44 17.34 2.23 -20.46
CA GLU A 44 18.36 1.71 -19.54
C GLU A 44 17.72 1.27 -18.21
N VAL A 45 16.65 1.94 -17.79
CA VAL A 45 15.91 1.67 -16.56
C VAL A 45 14.43 2.07 -16.72
N CYS A 46 13.55 1.35 -16.05
CA CYS A 46 12.13 1.66 -15.99
C CYS A 46 11.75 2.09 -14.56
N PHE A 47 11.31 3.35 -14.39
CA PHE A 47 10.59 3.73 -13.18
C PHE A 47 9.15 3.28 -13.30
N ASN A 48 8.74 2.30 -12.48
CA ASN A 48 7.37 1.82 -12.47
C ASN A 48 6.50 2.74 -11.59
N ALA A 49 5.63 3.55 -12.19
CA ALA A 49 4.70 4.45 -11.54
C ALA A 49 3.24 3.97 -11.64
N LEU A 50 3.03 2.70 -12.02
CA LEU A 50 1.70 2.13 -12.13
C LEU A 50 1.17 1.72 -10.76
N HIS A 51 -0.14 1.86 -10.55
CA HIS A 51 -0.84 1.43 -9.35
C HIS A 51 -1.97 0.45 -9.69
N GLY A 52 -2.31 -0.42 -8.74
CA GLY A 52 -3.37 -1.41 -8.86
C GLY A 52 -3.02 -2.58 -9.77
N GLN A 53 -4.06 -3.21 -10.30
CA GLN A 53 -3.95 -4.40 -11.13
C GLN A 53 -3.01 -4.18 -12.33
N PHE A 54 -2.16 -5.15 -12.61
CA PHE A 54 -1.07 -5.20 -13.59
C PHE A 54 0.14 -4.32 -13.24
N GLY A 55 -0.02 -3.26 -12.45
CA GLY A 55 1.05 -2.33 -12.09
C GLY A 55 1.88 -2.77 -10.87
N GLU A 56 1.21 -3.26 -9.83
CA GLU A 56 1.83 -3.61 -8.54
C GLU A 56 1.58 -5.05 -8.09
N ASP A 57 1.11 -5.92 -8.98
CA ASP A 57 0.76 -7.32 -8.72
C ASP A 57 1.78 -8.35 -9.28
N GLY A 58 2.91 -7.89 -9.80
CA GLY A 58 3.95 -8.73 -10.39
C GLY A 58 3.86 -8.86 -11.92
N CYS A 59 2.77 -8.42 -12.57
CA CYS A 59 2.60 -8.58 -14.01
C CYS A 59 3.58 -7.73 -14.81
N VAL A 60 3.65 -6.42 -14.57
CA VAL A 60 4.58 -5.54 -15.27
C VAL A 60 6.03 -5.83 -14.87
N GLN A 61 6.26 -6.21 -13.62
CA GLN A 61 7.57 -6.63 -13.14
C GLN A 61 8.07 -7.86 -13.93
N GLY A 62 7.21 -8.86 -14.14
CA GLY A 62 7.54 -10.05 -14.95
C GLY A 62 7.83 -9.73 -16.41
N LEU A 63 7.13 -8.75 -16.99
CA LEU A 63 7.43 -8.28 -18.33
C LEU A 63 8.83 -7.63 -18.39
N LEU A 64 9.17 -6.78 -17.41
CA LEU A 64 10.46 -6.10 -17.35
C LEU A 64 11.61 -7.09 -17.12
N GLU A 65 11.41 -8.13 -16.30
CA GLU A 65 12.37 -9.23 -16.13
C GLU A 65 12.64 -9.96 -17.46
N LEU A 66 11.58 -10.32 -18.21
CA LEU A 66 11.72 -11.00 -19.51
C LEU A 66 12.42 -10.14 -20.57
N LEU A 67 12.25 -8.82 -20.49
CA LEU A 67 12.92 -7.86 -21.37
C LEU A 67 14.33 -7.48 -20.88
N ALA A 68 14.75 -7.97 -19.71
CA ALA A 68 16.00 -7.62 -19.05
C ALA A 68 16.18 -6.10 -18.88
N ILE A 69 15.10 -5.39 -18.54
CA ILE A 69 15.10 -3.96 -18.26
C ILE A 69 15.10 -3.78 -16.76
N PRO A 70 16.15 -3.18 -16.15
CA PRO A 70 16.16 -2.82 -14.73
C PRO A 70 14.95 -1.95 -14.37
N TYR A 71 14.36 -2.19 -13.19
CA TYR A 71 13.17 -1.45 -12.78
C TYR A 71 13.20 -1.14 -11.28
N THR A 72 12.43 -0.11 -10.90
CA THR A 72 12.29 0.35 -9.52
C THR A 72 11.31 -0.50 -8.71
N HIS A 73 11.34 -0.37 -7.38
CA HIS A 73 10.46 -1.04 -6.43
C HIS A 73 10.69 -2.56 -6.35
N SER A 74 9.70 -3.27 -5.83
CA SER A 74 9.77 -4.70 -5.55
C SER A 74 9.61 -5.55 -6.81
N GLY A 75 10.17 -6.76 -6.77
CA GLY A 75 10.11 -7.72 -7.87
C GLY A 75 8.78 -8.46 -7.97
N VAL A 76 8.76 -9.45 -8.88
CA VAL A 76 7.56 -10.23 -9.24
C VAL A 76 6.92 -10.88 -8.02
N LEU A 77 7.70 -11.66 -7.26
CA LEU A 77 7.16 -12.42 -6.12
C LEU A 77 6.64 -11.50 -5.02
N SER A 78 7.42 -10.51 -4.63
CA SER A 78 7.07 -9.59 -3.55
C SER A 78 5.83 -8.77 -3.88
N SER A 79 5.74 -8.25 -5.11
CA SER A 79 4.58 -7.49 -5.59
C SER A 79 3.32 -8.35 -5.60
N SER A 80 3.39 -9.55 -6.15
CA SER A 80 2.27 -10.49 -6.21
C SER A 80 1.82 -10.93 -4.82
N LEU A 81 2.78 -11.20 -3.93
CA LEU A 81 2.52 -11.61 -2.55
C LEU A 81 1.89 -10.48 -1.72
N ALA A 82 2.45 -9.28 -1.78
CA ALA A 82 1.94 -8.12 -1.05
C ALA A 82 0.53 -7.72 -1.50
N MET A 83 0.23 -7.81 -2.80
CA MET A 83 -1.09 -7.53 -3.34
C MET A 83 -2.16 -8.47 -2.80
N HIS A 84 -1.83 -9.73 -2.51
CA HIS A 84 -2.76 -10.72 -1.99
C HIS A 84 -2.77 -10.70 -0.46
N LYS A 85 -3.69 -9.95 0.13
CA LYS A 85 -3.74 -9.65 1.57
C LYS A 85 -3.65 -10.88 2.49
N GLU A 86 -4.31 -12.01 2.15
CA GLU A 86 -4.23 -13.23 2.94
C GLU A 86 -2.80 -13.79 2.93
N ARG A 87 -2.20 -13.94 1.74
CA ARG A 87 -0.86 -14.51 1.60
C ARG A 87 0.20 -13.62 2.26
N ALA A 88 0.08 -12.31 2.09
CA ALA A 88 0.94 -11.35 2.77
C ALA A 88 0.86 -11.50 4.30
N LYS A 89 -0.36 -11.63 4.85
CA LYS A 89 -0.58 -11.83 6.30
C LYS A 89 0.03 -13.14 6.80
N ASP A 90 -0.11 -14.23 6.06
CA ASP A 90 0.49 -15.52 6.43
C ASP A 90 2.02 -15.42 6.55
N VAL A 91 2.67 -14.79 5.57
CA VAL A 91 4.13 -14.59 5.57
C VAL A 91 4.56 -13.64 6.68
N MET A 92 3.88 -12.52 6.85
CA MET A 92 4.16 -11.55 7.92
C MET A 92 4.00 -12.19 9.30
N LYS A 93 2.95 -12.99 9.51
CA LYS A 93 2.71 -13.72 10.77
C LYS A 93 3.84 -14.72 11.07
N LEU A 94 4.30 -15.49 10.07
CA LEU A 94 5.43 -16.41 10.23
C LEU A 94 6.72 -15.67 10.60
N ALA A 95 6.90 -14.46 10.11
CA ALA A 95 8.03 -13.59 10.46
C ALA A 95 7.84 -12.91 11.83
N GLY A 96 6.72 -13.09 12.53
CA GLY A 96 6.44 -12.46 13.81
C GLY A 96 6.02 -10.98 13.70
N VAL A 97 5.44 -10.58 12.57
CA VAL A 97 4.72 -9.29 12.43
C VAL A 97 3.26 -9.53 12.85
N PRO A 98 2.74 -8.79 13.84
CA PRO A 98 1.36 -8.93 14.27
C PRO A 98 0.39 -8.54 13.16
N VAL A 99 -0.60 -9.40 12.90
CA VAL A 99 -1.67 -9.17 11.91
C VAL A 99 -3.02 -9.51 12.52
N ALA A 100 -4.09 -8.85 12.10
CA ALA A 100 -5.43 -9.13 12.59
C ALA A 100 -5.93 -10.51 12.11
N GLU A 101 -6.77 -11.15 12.92
CA GLU A 101 -7.50 -12.37 12.51
C GLU A 101 -8.34 -12.06 11.27
N ALA A 102 -8.30 -12.96 10.29
CA ALA A 102 -9.06 -12.81 9.05
C ALA A 102 -9.59 -14.15 8.57
N ARG A 103 -10.67 -14.11 7.77
CA ARG A 103 -11.28 -15.27 7.10
C ARG A 103 -11.60 -14.91 5.67
N LEU A 104 -11.43 -15.87 4.77
CA LEU A 104 -11.91 -15.77 3.39
C LEU A 104 -13.28 -16.44 3.28
N VAL A 105 -14.22 -15.72 2.69
CA VAL A 105 -15.56 -16.19 2.39
C VAL A 105 -15.98 -15.63 1.04
N THR A 106 -17.02 -16.17 0.42
CA THR A 106 -17.65 -15.52 -0.73
C THR A 106 -18.39 -14.26 -0.27
N ARG A 107 -18.55 -13.30 -1.16
CA ARG A 107 -19.35 -12.10 -0.88
C ARG A 107 -20.79 -12.44 -0.49
N ALA A 108 -21.36 -13.49 -1.10
CA ALA A 108 -22.68 -14.01 -0.75
C ALA A 108 -22.75 -14.49 0.70
N GLU A 109 -21.76 -15.25 1.15
CA GLU A 109 -21.67 -15.72 2.55
C GLU A 109 -21.49 -14.54 3.50
N ALA A 110 -20.60 -13.58 3.18
CA ALA A 110 -20.37 -12.38 3.98
C ALA A 110 -21.64 -11.51 4.13
N LEU A 111 -22.55 -11.54 3.16
CA LEU A 111 -23.83 -10.82 3.19
C LEU A 111 -24.92 -11.62 3.95
N ALA A 112 -24.91 -12.95 3.84
CA ALA A 112 -25.96 -13.80 4.40
C ALA A 112 -25.89 -13.87 5.94
N ASP A 113 -24.68 -13.94 6.50
CA ASP A 113 -24.46 -14.03 7.95
C ASP A 113 -23.10 -13.44 8.34
N HIS A 114 -22.92 -13.20 9.64
CA HIS A 114 -21.65 -12.73 10.19
C HIS A 114 -20.54 -13.76 10.03
N ALA A 115 -19.51 -13.44 9.25
CA ALA A 115 -18.34 -14.29 9.10
C ALA A 115 -17.49 -14.36 10.38
N MET A 116 -17.57 -13.32 11.23
CA MET A 116 -16.93 -13.24 12.53
C MET A 116 -17.70 -12.28 13.45
N LYS A 117 -17.33 -12.26 14.73
CA LYS A 117 -17.99 -11.35 15.70
C LYS A 117 -17.72 -9.90 15.34
N PRO A 118 -18.76 -9.03 15.21
CA PRO A 118 -18.58 -7.59 15.03
C PRO A 118 -17.85 -6.92 16.21
N PRO A 119 -17.05 -5.86 15.96
CA PRO A 119 -16.84 -5.20 14.68
C PRO A 119 -15.79 -5.91 13.80
N TYR A 120 -16.00 -5.88 12.48
CA TYR A 120 -15.04 -6.41 11.50
C TYR A 120 -15.14 -5.66 10.16
N VAL A 121 -14.15 -5.86 9.31
CA VAL A 121 -14.06 -5.23 7.98
C VAL A 121 -14.22 -6.30 6.91
N VAL A 122 -15.05 -6.03 5.91
CA VAL A 122 -15.15 -6.83 4.67
C VAL A 122 -14.43 -6.05 3.56
N LYS A 123 -13.45 -6.69 2.92
CA LYS A 123 -12.63 -6.05 1.87
C LYS A 123 -12.23 -7.04 0.78
N PRO A 124 -12.00 -6.57 -0.46
CA PRO A 124 -11.41 -7.40 -1.51
C PRO A 124 -10.02 -7.94 -1.08
N VAL A 125 -9.68 -9.15 -1.55
CA VAL A 125 -8.41 -9.81 -1.19
C VAL A 125 -7.23 -9.16 -1.89
N ALA A 126 -7.39 -8.73 -3.15
CA ALA A 126 -6.31 -8.28 -4.03
C ALA A 126 -6.64 -6.95 -4.73
N GLU A 127 -7.14 -5.97 -3.98
CA GLU A 127 -7.37 -4.61 -4.47
C GLU A 127 -6.76 -3.59 -3.52
N GLY A 128 -6.31 -2.46 -4.10
CA GLY A 128 -5.72 -1.33 -3.38
C GLY A 128 -6.71 -0.22 -3.04
N SER A 129 -6.20 0.89 -2.53
CA SER A 129 -6.91 2.18 -2.36
C SER A 129 -8.22 2.14 -1.56
N SER A 130 -8.40 1.19 -0.65
CA SER A 130 -9.64 1.03 0.16
C SER A 130 -10.93 0.84 -0.66
N VAL A 131 -10.83 0.48 -1.94
CA VAL A 131 -11.99 0.23 -2.80
C VAL A 131 -12.76 -1.00 -2.30
N GLY A 132 -14.08 -0.87 -2.14
CA GLY A 132 -14.96 -1.96 -1.72
C GLY A 132 -14.80 -2.40 -0.26
N VAL A 133 -14.18 -1.58 0.59
CA VAL A 133 -14.09 -1.81 2.04
C VAL A 133 -15.41 -1.46 2.71
N VAL A 134 -15.94 -2.38 3.51
CA VAL A 134 -17.17 -2.20 4.30
C VAL A 134 -16.90 -2.54 5.75
N ILE A 135 -17.23 -1.63 6.66
CA ILE A 135 -17.14 -1.87 8.11
C ILE A 135 -18.48 -2.42 8.59
N VAL A 136 -18.41 -3.53 9.33
CA VAL A 136 -19.52 -4.07 10.10
C VAL A 136 -19.38 -3.54 11.52
N PRO A 137 -20.26 -2.62 11.98
CA PRO A 137 -20.10 -1.95 13.26
C PRO A 137 -20.36 -2.88 14.45
N PRO A 138 -19.92 -2.52 15.66
CA PRO A 138 -20.25 -3.26 16.87
C PRO A 138 -21.76 -3.31 17.09
N GLY A 139 -22.26 -4.46 17.53
CA GLY A 139 -23.69 -4.66 17.80
C GLY A 139 -24.58 -4.75 16.57
N ALA A 140 -24.03 -4.84 15.36
CA ALA A 140 -24.83 -5.10 14.16
C ALA A 140 -25.50 -6.47 14.26
N ASP A 141 -26.82 -6.51 14.10
CA ASP A 141 -27.60 -7.76 14.08
C ASP A 141 -27.39 -8.57 12.79
N ARG A 142 -27.05 -7.87 11.69
CA ARG A 142 -26.81 -8.45 10.36
C ARG A 142 -25.70 -7.69 9.62
N PRO A 143 -25.01 -8.36 8.69
CA PRO A 143 -24.06 -7.68 7.80
C PRO A 143 -24.75 -6.57 6.97
N PRO A 144 -24.07 -5.44 6.71
CA PRO A 144 -24.64 -4.34 5.92
C PRO A 144 -24.89 -4.73 4.46
N ASN A 145 -26.01 -4.27 3.89
CA ASN A 145 -26.33 -4.50 2.47
C ASN A 145 -25.28 -3.90 1.50
N SER A 146 -24.50 -2.90 1.93
CA SER A 146 -23.43 -2.32 1.15
C SER A 146 -22.35 -3.33 0.71
N ILE A 147 -22.25 -4.47 1.39
CA ILE A 147 -21.38 -5.58 0.97
C ILE A 147 -21.70 -6.03 -0.45
N SER A 148 -22.97 -6.06 -0.85
CA SER A 148 -23.41 -6.48 -2.19
C SER A 148 -22.95 -5.54 -3.30
N ALA A 149 -22.73 -4.26 -3.00
CA ALA A 149 -22.33 -3.26 -3.99
C ALA A 149 -20.86 -3.36 -4.42
N GLY A 150 -20.02 -4.10 -3.67
CA GLY A 150 -18.59 -4.15 -3.86
C GLY A 150 -18.10 -5.12 -4.96
N GLY A 151 -18.97 -5.84 -5.66
CA GLY A 151 -18.59 -6.77 -6.73
C GLY A 151 -19.46 -8.03 -6.85
N PRO A 152 -19.06 -9.00 -7.68
CA PRO A 152 -19.79 -10.26 -7.88
C PRO A 152 -20.01 -11.04 -6.58
N MET A 153 -21.16 -11.73 -6.48
CA MET A 153 -21.53 -12.44 -5.25
C MET A 153 -20.68 -13.69 -4.97
N ASP A 154 -20.08 -14.28 -5.98
CA ASP A 154 -19.13 -15.41 -5.90
C ASP A 154 -17.68 -14.96 -5.67
N GLN A 155 -17.39 -13.67 -5.72
CA GLN A 155 -16.08 -13.13 -5.42
C GLN A 155 -15.67 -13.45 -3.97
N ILE A 156 -14.44 -13.94 -3.81
CA ILE A 156 -13.84 -14.13 -2.48
C ILE A 156 -13.48 -12.77 -1.88
N VAL A 157 -13.93 -12.55 -0.65
CA VAL A 157 -13.62 -11.37 0.16
C VAL A 157 -12.94 -11.78 1.46
N MET A 158 -12.18 -10.88 2.04
CA MET A 158 -11.59 -11.04 3.36
C MET A 158 -12.49 -10.35 4.40
N CYS A 159 -12.92 -11.11 5.40
CA CYS A 159 -13.49 -10.57 6.63
C CYS A 159 -12.36 -10.52 7.67
N GLU A 160 -12.03 -9.33 8.15
CA GLU A 160 -10.92 -9.07 9.05
C GLU A 160 -11.39 -8.39 10.32
N ARG A 161 -10.91 -8.85 11.48
CA ARG A 161 -11.21 -8.20 12.77
C ARG A 161 -10.85 -6.71 12.73
N PHE A 162 -11.79 -5.87 13.11
CA PHE A 162 -11.55 -4.44 13.22
C PHE A 162 -10.64 -4.15 14.43
N VAL A 163 -9.65 -3.29 14.22
CA VAL A 163 -8.77 -2.78 15.27
C VAL A 163 -9.06 -1.30 15.43
N ALA A 164 -9.49 -0.91 16.61
CA ALA A 164 -9.79 0.49 16.95
C ALA A 164 -8.51 1.34 17.03
N GLY A 165 -8.64 2.60 17.38
CA GLY A 165 -7.53 3.51 17.65
C GLY A 165 -6.95 4.18 16.41
N ARG A 166 -5.64 4.36 16.38
CA ARG A 166 -4.91 5.22 15.45
C ARG A 166 -4.48 4.49 14.19
N GLU A 167 -4.46 5.20 13.06
CA GLU A 167 -3.89 4.71 11.82
C GLU A 167 -2.48 5.27 11.64
N LEU A 168 -1.50 4.37 11.54
CA LEU A 168 -0.08 4.72 11.44
C LEU A 168 0.50 4.17 10.15
N THR A 169 1.45 4.89 9.57
CA THR A 169 2.19 4.41 8.41
C THR A 169 3.67 4.70 8.55
N CYS A 170 4.49 3.76 8.05
CA CYS A 170 5.93 3.86 8.03
C CYS A 170 6.46 3.31 6.69
N ALA A 171 7.30 4.08 6.01
CA ALA A 171 7.97 3.61 4.81
C ALA A 171 9.31 2.92 5.14
N VAL A 172 9.76 2.10 4.21
CA VAL A 172 11.13 1.58 4.19
C VAL A 172 11.76 2.02 2.88
N ILE A 173 12.94 2.61 2.94
CA ILE A 173 13.76 3.02 1.80
C ILE A 173 15.05 2.21 1.87
N GLY A 174 15.25 1.28 0.93
CA GLY A 174 16.29 0.27 1.02
C GLY A 174 16.12 -0.62 2.26
N GLU A 175 17.04 -0.54 3.19
CA GLU A 175 17.03 -1.30 4.45
C GLU A 175 16.74 -0.42 5.68
N VAL A 176 16.20 0.80 5.46
CA VAL A 176 16.00 1.77 6.53
C VAL A 176 14.53 2.14 6.66
N ALA A 177 13.95 1.89 7.82
CA ALA A 177 12.61 2.38 8.15
C ALA A 177 12.66 3.89 8.42
N THR A 178 11.76 4.62 7.80
CA THR A 178 11.59 6.07 7.99
C THR A 178 10.99 6.42 9.34
N ASP A 179 10.66 7.68 9.54
CA ASP A 179 9.78 8.12 10.62
C ASP A 179 8.34 7.60 10.41
N VAL A 180 7.48 7.84 11.39
CA VAL A 180 6.09 7.36 11.40
C VAL A 180 5.14 8.53 11.21
N ILE A 181 4.20 8.40 10.29
CA ILE A 181 3.05 9.30 10.13
C ILE A 181 1.84 8.69 10.86
N GLU A 182 1.11 9.52 11.58
CA GLU A 182 -0.27 9.24 11.93
C GLU A 182 -1.20 9.87 10.90
N ILE A 183 -2.14 9.08 10.40
CA ILE A 183 -3.17 9.51 9.47
C ILE A 183 -4.44 9.78 10.27
N VAL A 184 -4.78 11.06 10.44
CA VAL A 184 -5.95 11.50 11.19
C VAL A 184 -7.08 11.82 10.21
N PRO A 185 -8.17 11.04 10.18
CA PRO A 185 -9.32 11.35 9.35
C PRO A 185 -9.94 12.69 9.77
N LEU A 186 -10.31 13.53 8.81
CA LEU A 186 -10.99 14.80 9.09
C LEU A 186 -12.51 14.66 8.88
N ARG A 187 -13.29 15.38 9.71
CA ARG A 187 -14.75 15.53 9.56
C ARG A 187 -15.60 14.29 9.75
N GLY A 188 -15.45 13.58 10.89
CA GLY A 188 -16.40 12.53 11.29
C GLY A 188 -16.37 11.26 10.41
N LEU A 189 -15.33 11.12 9.60
CA LEU A 189 -15.02 9.87 8.94
C LEU A 189 -14.30 8.99 9.98
N GLU A 190 -14.95 7.89 10.35
CA GLU A 190 -14.35 6.91 11.28
C GLU A 190 -13.22 6.09 10.62
N PHE A 191 -12.96 6.34 9.31
CA PHE A 191 -12.05 5.52 8.52
C PHE A 191 -11.35 6.31 7.41
N TYR A 192 -10.11 5.94 7.11
CA TYR A 192 -9.32 6.46 5.98
C TYR A 192 -9.71 5.72 4.69
N ASP A 193 -10.85 6.09 4.12
CA ASP A 193 -11.38 5.54 2.88
C ASP A 193 -10.77 6.20 1.63
N TYR A 194 -11.29 5.84 0.44
CA TYR A 194 -10.82 6.40 -0.84
C TYR A 194 -10.98 7.92 -0.90
N GLU A 195 -12.08 8.47 -0.39
CA GLU A 195 -12.31 9.92 -0.35
C GLU A 195 -11.34 10.61 0.61
N ALA A 196 -11.11 10.04 1.79
CA ALA A 196 -10.14 10.56 2.76
C ALA A 196 -8.70 10.52 2.22
N LYS A 197 -8.37 9.55 1.35
CA LYS A 197 -7.03 9.42 0.73
C LYS A 197 -6.76 10.43 -0.36
N TYR A 198 -7.75 10.79 -1.17
CA TYR A 198 -7.52 11.54 -2.41
C TYR A 198 -8.27 12.87 -2.51
N ALA A 199 -9.26 13.13 -1.66
CA ALA A 199 -9.95 14.41 -1.62
C ALA A 199 -9.09 15.48 -0.93
N PRO A 200 -9.04 16.72 -1.44
CA PRO A 200 -8.37 17.82 -0.75
C PRO A 200 -8.93 18.02 0.67
N GLY A 201 -8.09 17.86 1.69
CA GLY A 201 -8.49 17.99 3.09
C GLY A 201 -9.29 16.79 3.63
N GLY A 202 -9.13 15.59 3.07
CA GLY A 202 -9.76 14.37 3.57
C GLY A 202 -9.10 13.80 4.82
N SER A 203 -7.80 14.02 5.00
CA SER A 203 -7.03 13.62 6.18
C SER A 203 -5.99 14.67 6.55
N LYS A 204 -5.55 14.65 7.80
CA LYS A 204 -4.37 15.35 8.30
C LYS A 204 -3.28 14.33 8.57
N HIS A 205 -2.06 14.65 8.20
CA HIS A 205 -0.88 13.87 8.56
C HIS A 205 -0.18 14.50 9.75
N GLU A 206 0.09 13.72 10.78
CA GLU A 206 0.93 14.13 11.90
C GLU A 206 2.29 13.43 11.76
N LEU A 207 3.32 14.22 11.45
CA LEU A 207 4.69 13.75 11.23
C LEU A 207 5.68 14.58 12.07
N PRO A 208 6.40 14.00 13.02
CA PRO A 208 6.31 12.59 13.43
C PRO A 208 5.04 12.32 14.25
N ALA A 209 4.51 11.10 14.17
CA ALA A 209 3.39 10.66 14.98
C ALA A 209 3.69 10.78 16.47
N GLN A 210 2.77 11.34 17.24
CA GLN A 210 2.93 11.53 18.69
C GLN A 210 2.63 10.22 19.42
N LEU A 211 3.65 9.37 19.56
CA LEU A 211 3.60 8.05 20.20
C LEU A 211 4.58 7.97 21.36
N LEU A 212 4.35 7.03 22.28
CA LEU A 212 5.37 6.65 23.25
C LEU A 212 6.60 6.13 22.49
N PRO A 213 7.84 6.42 22.95
CA PRO A 213 9.07 6.05 22.25
C PRO A 213 9.15 4.56 21.88
N ASP A 214 8.74 3.66 22.76
CA ASP A 214 8.78 2.21 22.54
C ASP A 214 7.79 1.78 21.46
N VAL A 215 6.60 2.37 21.41
CA VAL A 215 5.60 2.12 20.36
C VAL A 215 6.13 2.62 19.03
N TYR A 216 6.69 3.84 18.99
CA TYR A 216 7.28 4.44 17.80
C TYR A 216 8.37 3.55 17.19
N GLN A 217 9.30 3.07 18.00
CA GLN A 217 10.35 2.17 17.53
C GLN A 217 9.82 0.80 17.13
N THR A 218 8.76 0.32 17.77
CA THR A 218 8.10 -0.93 17.40
C THR A 218 7.47 -0.83 16.02
N VAL A 219 6.75 0.28 15.70
CA VAL A 219 6.20 0.51 14.34
C VAL A 219 7.30 0.44 13.29
N ARG A 220 8.40 1.17 13.48
CA ARG A 220 9.54 1.18 12.55
C ARG A 220 10.17 -0.21 12.38
N SER A 221 10.36 -0.93 13.48
CA SER A 221 10.92 -2.29 13.47
C SER A 221 10.00 -3.27 12.74
N LEU A 222 8.69 -3.18 12.94
CA LEU A 222 7.71 -4.04 12.28
C LEU A 222 7.57 -3.70 10.80
N ALA A 223 7.67 -2.43 10.40
CA ALA A 223 7.68 -2.02 9.00
C ALA A 223 8.87 -2.61 8.26
N LEU A 224 10.08 -2.50 8.81
CA LEU A 224 11.27 -3.11 8.24
C LEU A 224 11.17 -4.64 8.18
N LYS A 225 10.68 -5.27 9.25
CA LYS A 225 10.47 -6.72 9.31
C LYS A 225 9.45 -7.20 8.27
N ALA A 226 8.34 -6.48 8.07
CA ALA A 226 7.35 -6.79 7.06
C ALA A 226 7.90 -6.65 5.64
N HIS A 227 8.65 -5.57 5.37
CA HIS A 227 9.38 -5.36 4.13
C HIS A 227 10.29 -6.55 3.79
N GLN A 228 11.14 -6.94 4.74
CA GLN A 228 12.08 -8.05 4.57
C GLN A 228 11.38 -9.41 4.44
N ALA A 229 10.34 -9.66 5.22
CA ALA A 229 9.59 -10.91 5.19
C ALA A 229 8.90 -11.15 3.84
N LEU A 230 8.37 -10.09 3.22
CA LEU A 230 7.75 -10.15 1.89
C LEU A 230 8.79 -10.11 0.75
N GLY A 231 10.08 -9.93 1.07
CA GLY A 231 11.15 -9.82 0.08
C GLY A 231 11.09 -8.52 -0.73
N CYS A 232 10.54 -7.46 -0.15
CA CYS A 232 10.46 -6.16 -0.82
C CYS A 232 11.83 -5.58 -1.12
N ARG A 233 11.90 -4.72 -2.14
CA ARG A 233 13.09 -3.99 -2.59
C ARG A 233 12.75 -2.53 -2.84
N GLY A 234 13.78 -1.69 -2.87
CA GLY A 234 13.63 -0.26 -3.12
C GLY A 234 12.79 0.40 -2.03
N VAL A 235 11.60 0.83 -2.37
CA VAL A 235 10.68 1.51 -1.44
C VAL A 235 9.43 0.69 -1.20
N SER A 236 9.01 0.57 0.05
CA SER A 236 7.68 0.07 0.43
C SER A 236 7.09 0.90 1.55
N ARG A 237 5.79 0.73 1.82
CA ARG A 237 5.09 1.38 2.93
C ARG A 237 4.22 0.36 3.66
N ALA A 238 4.39 0.25 4.96
CA ALA A 238 3.58 -0.59 5.83
C ALA A 238 2.56 0.27 6.58
N ASP A 239 1.31 -0.15 6.56
CA ASP A 239 0.19 0.54 7.21
C ASP A 239 -0.26 -0.26 8.42
N PHE A 240 -0.53 0.43 9.54
CA PHE A 240 -0.79 -0.17 10.84
C PHE A 240 -2.06 0.41 11.51
N ARG A 241 -2.64 -0.38 12.40
CA ARG A 241 -3.60 0.10 13.41
C ARG A 241 -3.00 -0.09 14.78
N PHE A 242 -3.15 0.92 15.64
CA PHE A 242 -2.71 0.91 17.03
C PHE A 242 -3.88 1.21 17.95
N ASP A 243 -4.31 0.22 18.74
CA ASP A 243 -5.42 0.35 19.68
C ASP A 243 -4.94 0.96 21.00
N ASP A 244 -4.85 2.28 21.02
CA ASP A 244 -4.59 3.08 22.22
C ASP A 244 -5.87 3.71 22.80
N THR A 245 -7.04 3.18 22.44
CA THR A 245 -8.32 3.64 22.97
C THR A 245 -8.43 3.36 24.48
N ASP A 246 -9.26 4.15 25.17
CA ASP A 246 -9.51 3.92 26.60
C ASP A 246 -10.12 2.53 26.83
N GLY A 247 -9.44 1.69 27.62
CA GLY A 247 -9.78 0.28 27.78
C GLY A 247 -9.43 -0.61 26.58
N GLY A 248 -8.71 -0.10 25.59
CA GLY A 248 -8.22 -0.83 24.44
C GLY A 248 -7.15 -1.87 24.78
N THR A 249 -6.77 -2.67 23.79
CA THR A 249 -5.84 -3.80 23.98
C THR A 249 -4.36 -3.39 23.99
N GLY A 250 -4.03 -2.18 23.52
CA GLY A 250 -2.65 -1.73 23.29
C GLY A 250 -1.96 -2.45 22.11
N GLU A 251 -2.72 -3.20 21.30
CA GLU A 251 -2.16 -3.96 20.20
C GLU A 251 -1.77 -3.08 19.00
N LEU A 252 -0.64 -3.40 18.40
CA LEU A 252 -0.16 -2.81 17.14
C LEU A 252 -0.23 -3.87 16.06
N ILE A 253 -1.05 -3.64 15.04
CA ILE A 253 -1.36 -4.59 13.98
C ILE A 253 -0.95 -4.02 12.62
N CYS A 254 -0.18 -4.79 11.84
CA CYS A 254 0.10 -4.48 10.43
C CYS A 254 -1.10 -4.89 9.57
N LEU A 255 -1.64 -3.95 8.81
CA LEU A 255 -2.76 -4.17 7.90
C LEU A 255 -2.31 -4.72 6.56
N GLU A 256 -1.31 -4.06 5.96
CA GLU A 256 -0.78 -4.37 4.63
C GLU A 256 0.60 -3.74 4.43
N VAL A 257 1.30 -4.21 3.39
CA VAL A 257 2.51 -3.57 2.86
C VAL A 257 2.24 -3.21 1.40
N ASN A 258 2.44 -1.93 1.08
CA ASN A 258 2.34 -1.42 -0.27
C ASN A 258 3.73 -1.40 -0.90
N THR A 259 3.95 -2.23 -1.93
CA THR A 259 5.23 -2.36 -2.64
C THR A 259 5.45 -1.29 -3.68
N GLN A 260 4.41 -0.52 -4.03
CA GLN A 260 4.47 0.55 -5.01
C GLN A 260 3.66 1.77 -4.54
N PRO A 261 4.14 2.43 -3.47
CA PRO A 261 3.43 3.56 -2.89
C PRO A 261 3.36 4.73 -3.87
N GLY A 262 2.32 5.57 -3.72
CA GLY A 262 2.12 6.76 -4.54
C GLY A 262 3.31 7.73 -4.47
N MET A 263 3.58 8.39 -5.59
CA MET A 263 4.70 9.33 -5.78
C MET A 263 4.21 10.69 -6.28
N THR A 264 3.10 11.17 -5.72
CA THR A 264 2.62 12.54 -5.96
C THR A 264 3.09 13.47 -4.83
N GLY A 265 2.95 14.78 -5.00
CA GLY A 265 3.33 15.77 -3.99
C GLY A 265 2.57 15.66 -2.65
N THR A 266 1.47 14.91 -2.60
CA THR A 266 0.67 14.63 -1.38
C THR A 266 0.81 13.17 -0.91
N SER A 267 1.73 12.41 -1.49
CA SER A 267 1.93 11.00 -1.14
C SER A 267 2.82 10.87 0.10
N LEU A 268 2.50 9.87 0.92
CA LEU A 268 3.12 9.64 2.24
C LEU A 268 4.62 9.34 2.18
N VAL A 269 5.08 8.61 1.15
CA VAL A 269 6.52 8.29 1.02
C VAL A 269 7.37 9.52 0.68
N PRO A 270 7.01 10.37 -0.31
CA PRO A 270 7.68 11.65 -0.50
C PRO A 270 7.68 12.55 0.74
N GLU A 271 6.59 12.58 1.50
CA GLU A 271 6.48 13.34 2.75
C GLU A 271 7.48 12.81 3.81
N LEU A 272 7.53 11.49 4.03
CA LEU A 272 8.47 10.84 4.95
C LEU A 272 9.92 11.05 4.53
N ALA A 273 10.22 10.93 3.24
CA ALA A 273 11.57 11.21 2.72
C ALA A 273 11.95 12.68 2.90
N GLY A 274 11.01 13.61 2.66
CA GLY A 274 11.22 15.04 2.89
C GLY A 274 11.51 15.37 4.35
N TYR A 275 10.81 14.74 5.28
CA TYR A 275 11.08 14.87 6.72
C TYR A 275 12.47 14.35 7.11
N ALA A 276 12.93 13.28 6.46
CA ALA A 276 14.29 12.75 6.61
C ALA A 276 15.36 13.59 5.90
N GLY A 277 15.00 14.72 5.27
CA GLY A 277 15.92 15.64 4.62
C GLY A 277 16.21 15.35 3.14
N TRP A 278 15.44 14.45 2.50
CA TRP A 278 15.59 14.17 1.07
C TRP A 278 14.70 15.09 0.25
N SER A 279 15.22 15.66 -0.85
CA SER A 279 14.34 16.25 -1.87
C SER A 279 13.62 15.14 -2.64
N PHE A 280 12.48 15.46 -3.25
CA PHE A 280 11.78 14.49 -4.09
C PHE A 280 12.65 14.03 -5.27
N GLY A 281 13.44 14.94 -5.87
CA GLY A 281 14.43 14.59 -6.89
C GLY A 281 15.47 13.58 -6.37
N ALA A 282 16.02 13.79 -5.17
CA ALA A 282 16.97 12.88 -4.58
C ALA A 282 16.36 11.49 -4.32
N LEU A 283 15.11 11.43 -3.87
CA LEU A 283 14.40 10.16 -3.66
C LEU A 283 14.22 9.38 -4.97
N VAL A 284 13.67 10.01 -6.01
CA VAL A 284 13.42 9.30 -7.28
C VAL A 284 14.72 8.95 -8.00
N ARG A 285 15.78 9.78 -7.89
CA ARG A 285 17.12 9.44 -8.36
C ARG A 285 17.66 8.20 -7.68
N TRP A 286 17.61 8.15 -6.33
CA TRP A 286 18.05 6.98 -5.57
C TRP A 286 17.29 5.72 -6.01
N MET A 287 15.98 5.82 -6.25
CA MET A 287 15.17 4.69 -6.70
C MET A 287 15.59 4.18 -8.09
N VAL A 288 15.95 5.09 -8.99
CA VAL A 288 16.48 4.75 -10.33
C VAL A 288 17.87 4.12 -10.22
N GLU A 289 18.73 4.63 -9.35
CA GLU A 289 20.07 4.08 -9.10
C GLU A 289 20.02 2.70 -8.41
N ASP A 290 19.00 2.43 -7.58
CA ASP A 290 18.74 1.13 -6.94
C ASP A 290 18.12 0.11 -7.93
N ALA A 291 17.60 0.53 -9.05
CA ALA A 291 16.88 -0.33 -10.00
C ALA A 291 17.75 -1.48 -10.53
N SER A 292 17.16 -2.67 -10.60
CA SER A 292 17.82 -3.87 -11.12
C SER A 292 16.82 -4.88 -11.65
N CYS A 293 17.29 -5.91 -12.36
CA CYS A 293 16.55 -7.15 -12.58
C CYS A 293 16.81 -8.15 -11.44
N ASN A 294 16.08 -9.25 -11.43
CA ASN A 294 16.17 -10.32 -10.41
C ASN A 294 15.83 -9.81 -8.99
N ARG A 295 14.82 -8.99 -8.90
CA ARG A 295 14.29 -8.44 -7.64
C ARG A 295 13.34 -9.38 -6.91
#